data_6e26b921f7d28af882d87e3993b27e90
#
_entry.id   6e26b921f7d28af882d87e3993b27e90
#
_cell.length_a   1.000
_cell.length_b   1.000
_cell.length_c   1.000
_cell.angle_alpha   90.00
_cell.angle_beta   90.00
_cell.angle_gamma   90.00
#
_symmetry.space_group_name_H-M   'P 1'
#
loop_
_entity.id
_entity.type
_entity.pdbx_description
1 polymer ?
#
loop_
_entity_poly.entity_id
_entity_poly.type
_entity_poly.pdbx_seq_one_letter_code
_entity_poly.pdbx_strand_id
1 'polypeptide(L)'
;DLQAAYTARCGGQAPQWAPLPVQYVDYTLWQQNWLGVESDPDSVISGQLEYWKQALAGLPERLELPTDRPYPSTADYVGAIAEVDWPVELHQRVRELARQCNATPYMVVQAALSMLLSKLCASSDVAVGVPIAGRGDAALDQLVGFFVNTLVLRVDLSGDPSAAQVLEQVRQRSLAALEHQDVPFEVLVDRLKPVRSLAHHPLVQVGLAWQNFSTGAVAESRLGEARVSPLSVDTHVARMDLTFSLAERWDEAGEPAGIGGTVEFRTDVFDAASIEVLIGRLQRVLAAITADPAQLLSTLDLIDEGVRARLDHLSNRDVLSLSVPADSIVAVFAEQVVCTPDAQALVCGERSLTYRELDEASNRLAHYLTGLGAGP
;
A
#
# COMPACT_ATOMS: atom_id res chain seq x y z
N ASP A 1 -1.69 32.35 -11.24
CA ASP A 1 -1.05 33.56 -10.69
C ASP A 1 0.27 33.88 -11.34
N LEU A 2 1.26 32.97 -11.38
CA LEU A 2 2.58 33.22 -11.95
C LEU A 2 2.52 33.70 -13.41
N GLN A 3 1.68 33.09 -14.24
CA GLN A 3 1.50 33.48 -15.64
C GLN A 3 0.95 34.90 -15.78
N ALA A 4 -0.08 35.24 -14.99
CA ALA A 4 -0.66 36.58 -15.00
C ALA A 4 0.35 37.64 -14.54
N ALA A 5 1.10 37.35 -13.46
CA ALA A 5 2.14 38.24 -12.96
C ALA A 5 3.29 38.43 -13.98
N TYR A 6 3.78 37.37 -14.58
CA TYR A 6 4.85 37.39 -15.55
C TYR A 6 4.44 38.19 -16.81
N THR A 7 3.25 37.91 -17.35
CA THR A 7 2.73 38.61 -18.54
C THR A 7 2.58 40.11 -18.30
N ALA A 8 1.99 40.50 -17.15
CA ALA A 8 1.85 41.92 -16.80
C ALA A 8 3.20 42.62 -16.66
N ARG A 9 4.20 41.98 -16.00
CA ARG A 9 5.54 42.53 -15.85
C ARG A 9 6.33 42.65 -17.15
N CYS A 10 6.19 41.69 -18.05
CA CYS A 10 6.75 41.79 -19.39
C CYS A 10 6.17 42.98 -20.17
N GLY A 11 4.89 43.32 -19.95
CA GLY A 11 4.25 44.52 -20.52
C GLY A 11 4.52 45.82 -19.73
N GLY A 12 5.43 45.79 -18.73
CA GLY A 12 5.77 46.96 -17.90
C GLY A 12 4.67 47.39 -16.93
N GLN A 13 3.66 46.55 -16.72
CA GLN A 13 2.52 46.81 -15.85
C GLN A 13 2.58 46.02 -14.54
N ALA A 14 1.88 46.50 -13.50
CA ALA A 14 1.63 45.71 -12.32
C ALA A 14 0.53 44.68 -12.59
N PRO A 15 0.63 43.43 -12.06
CA PRO A 15 -0.45 42.46 -12.18
C PRO A 15 -1.71 43.00 -11.51
N GLN A 16 -2.84 42.85 -12.18
CA GLN A 16 -4.15 43.22 -11.64
C GLN A 16 -4.81 41.95 -11.10
N TRP A 17 -4.87 41.85 -9.78
CA TRP A 17 -5.52 40.76 -9.10
C TRP A 17 -6.98 41.12 -8.77
N ALA A 18 -7.90 40.20 -8.99
CA ALA A 18 -9.22 40.31 -8.40
C ALA A 18 -9.07 40.26 -6.87
N PRO A 19 -9.83 41.10 -6.12
CA PRO A 19 -9.83 40.98 -4.68
C PRO A 19 -10.26 39.60 -4.24
N LEU A 20 -9.51 39.01 -3.31
CA LEU A 20 -9.93 37.76 -2.71
C LEU A 20 -11.19 37.98 -1.88
N PRO A 21 -12.18 37.07 -1.95
CA PRO A 21 -13.42 37.17 -1.20
C PRO A 21 -13.17 37.11 0.32
N VAL A 22 -12.16 36.36 0.74
CA VAL A 22 -11.70 36.21 2.13
C VAL A 22 -10.19 36.08 2.16
N GLN A 23 -9.56 36.37 3.31
CA GLN A 23 -8.13 36.09 3.53
C GLN A 23 -7.96 34.80 4.34
N TYR A 24 -6.76 34.20 4.28
CA TYR A 24 -6.50 32.95 5.03
C TYR A 24 -6.68 33.13 6.55
N VAL A 25 -6.34 34.29 7.08
CA VAL A 25 -6.58 34.61 8.51
C VAL A 25 -8.09 34.65 8.86
N ASP A 26 -8.93 35.17 7.96
CA ASP A 26 -10.38 35.18 8.16
C ASP A 26 -10.94 33.77 8.21
N TYR A 27 -10.48 32.91 7.29
CA TYR A 27 -10.78 31.46 7.29
C TYR A 27 -10.37 30.80 8.61
N THR A 28 -9.15 31.07 9.09
CA THR A 28 -8.62 30.45 10.31
C THR A 28 -9.45 30.85 11.54
N LEU A 29 -9.79 32.12 11.64
CA LEU A 29 -10.64 32.63 12.76
C LEU A 29 -12.07 32.09 12.69
N TRP A 30 -12.61 32.00 11.47
CA TRP A 30 -13.92 31.40 11.25
C TRP A 30 -13.91 29.91 11.62
N GLN A 31 -12.93 29.14 11.14
CA GLN A 31 -12.80 27.71 11.42
C GLN A 31 -12.68 27.45 12.92
N GLN A 32 -11.86 28.25 13.63
CA GLN A 32 -11.68 28.10 15.07
C GLN A 32 -13.00 28.36 15.83
N ASN A 33 -13.73 29.40 15.45
CA ASN A 33 -15.03 29.70 16.05
C ASN A 33 -16.08 28.63 15.74
N TRP A 34 -16.12 28.15 14.51
CA TRP A 34 -17.06 27.13 14.07
C TRP A 34 -16.81 25.77 14.71
N LEU A 35 -15.56 25.34 14.81
CA LEU A 35 -15.20 24.09 15.49
C LEU A 35 -15.51 24.12 16.98
N GLY A 36 -15.39 25.29 17.62
CA GLY A 36 -15.60 25.47 19.05
C GLY A 36 -14.45 24.91 19.89
N VAL A 37 -14.73 24.57 21.13
CA VAL A 37 -13.75 24.09 22.09
C VAL A 37 -14.05 22.64 22.51
N GLU A 38 -13.03 21.84 22.70
CA GLU A 38 -13.16 20.41 23.05
C GLU A 38 -13.84 20.17 24.41
N SER A 39 -13.80 21.16 25.33
CA SER A 39 -14.46 21.03 26.64
C SER A 39 -15.97 21.18 26.56
N ASP A 40 -16.50 21.67 25.45
CA ASP A 40 -17.92 21.77 25.18
C ASP A 40 -18.39 20.51 24.40
N PRO A 41 -19.21 19.64 25.03
CA PRO A 41 -19.68 18.43 24.40
C PRO A 41 -20.57 18.66 23.16
N ASP A 42 -21.18 19.83 23.06
CA ASP A 42 -22.05 20.21 21.95
C ASP A 42 -21.27 20.88 20.79
N SER A 43 -19.96 21.09 20.94
CA SER A 43 -19.11 21.66 19.89
C SER A 43 -18.88 20.69 18.74
N VAL A 44 -18.65 21.25 17.53
CA VAL A 44 -18.34 20.45 16.33
C VAL A 44 -17.09 19.59 16.52
N ILE A 45 -16.03 20.17 17.11
CA ILE A 45 -14.79 19.43 17.33
C ILE A 45 -14.96 18.24 18.27
N SER A 46 -15.77 18.37 19.33
CA SER A 46 -16.06 17.27 20.27
C SER A 46 -16.79 16.11 19.59
N GLY A 47 -17.79 16.41 18.76
CA GLY A 47 -18.52 15.40 18.00
C GLY A 47 -17.63 14.67 17.00
N GLN A 48 -16.80 15.40 16.26
CA GLN A 48 -15.87 14.81 15.31
C GLN A 48 -14.77 13.97 15.98
N LEU A 49 -14.21 14.43 17.09
CA LEU A 49 -13.22 13.67 17.86
C LEU A 49 -13.81 12.38 18.43
N GLU A 50 -15.05 12.40 18.89
CA GLU A 50 -15.71 11.18 19.39
C GLU A 50 -15.93 10.15 18.25
N TYR A 51 -16.32 10.61 17.05
CA TYR A 51 -16.38 9.75 15.87
C TYR A 51 -15.01 9.07 15.60
N TRP A 52 -13.94 9.85 15.52
CA TRP A 52 -12.62 9.31 15.23
C TRP A 52 -12.12 8.37 16.31
N LYS A 53 -12.40 8.66 17.56
CA LYS A 53 -12.05 7.80 18.68
C LYS A 53 -12.74 6.44 18.60
N GLN A 54 -14.00 6.41 18.18
CA GLN A 54 -14.75 5.16 17.96
C GLN A 54 -14.29 4.44 16.71
N ALA A 55 -14.12 5.16 15.59
CA ALA A 55 -13.71 4.57 14.30
C ALA A 55 -12.32 3.93 14.36
N LEU A 56 -11.41 4.49 15.16
CA LEU A 56 -10.03 4.03 15.30
C LEU A 56 -9.76 3.27 16.62
N ALA A 57 -10.81 2.95 17.39
CA ALA A 57 -10.66 2.18 18.63
C ALA A 57 -10.05 0.80 18.35
N GLY A 58 -8.98 0.45 19.07
CA GLY A 58 -8.30 -0.83 18.90
C GLY A 58 -7.54 -0.99 17.57
N LEU A 59 -7.27 0.11 16.84
CA LEU A 59 -6.39 0.07 15.67
C LEU A 59 -5.02 -0.49 16.09
N PRO A 60 -4.47 -1.49 15.36
CA PRO A 60 -3.12 -1.97 15.58
C PRO A 60 -2.09 -0.81 15.52
N GLU A 61 -1.05 -0.90 16.32
CA GLU A 61 0.00 0.13 16.35
C GLU A 61 0.65 0.33 14.98
N ARG A 62 0.81 -0.78 14.25
CA ARG A 62 1.45 -0.80 12.95
C ARG A 62 0.88 -1.91 12.08
N LEU A 63 0.79 -1.65 10.79
CA LEU A 63 0.57 -2.68 9.78
C LEU A 63 1.93 -3.37 9.49
N GLU A 64 1.99 -4.69 9.65
CA GLU A 64 3.22 -5.47 9.44
C GLU A 64 3.48 -5.68 7.94
N LEU A 65 3.97 -4.62 7.29
CA LEU A 65 4.33 -4.64 5.87
C LEU A 65 5.49 -5.62 5.62
N PRO A 66 5.50 -6.33 4.49
CA PRO A 66 6.58 -7.25 4.11
C PRO A 66 7.82 -6.46 3.64
N THR A 67 8.52 -5.85 4.58
CA THR A 67 9.72 -5.04 4.33
C THR A 67 10.92 -5.91 3.97
N ASP A 68 11.82 -5.38 3.12
CA ASP A 68 13.06 -6.07 2.72
C ASP A 68 14.11 -6.05 3.84
N ARG A 69 13.98 -5.08 4.75
CA ARG A 69 14.87 -4.88 5.92
C ARG A 69 14.05 -4.63 7.18
N PRO A 70 14.57 -5.01 8.37
CA PRO A 70 13.96 -4.63 9.63
C PRO A 70 13.84 -3.11 9.77
N TYR A 71 12.80 -2.64 10.45
CA TYR A 71 12.68 -1.21 10.77
C TYR A 71 13.87 -0.75 11.60
N PRO A 72 14.50 0.39 11.26
CA PRO A 72 15.52 1.00 12.08
C PRO A 72 14.94 1.54 13.40
N SER A 73 15.77 1.82 14.39
CA SER A 73 15.31 2.46 15.62
C SER A 73 14.78 3.88 15.41
N THR A 74 15.25 4.53 14.35
CA THR A 74 14.82 5.88 13.91
C THR A 74 14.79 5.90 12.39
N ALA A 75 13.67 6.33 11.82
CA ALA A 75 13.51 6.51 10.39
C ALA A 75 14.43 7.62 9.87
N ASP A 76 15.09 7.41 8.75
CA ASP A 76 15.91 8.44 8.10
C ASP A 76 15.07 9.29 7.11
N TYR A 77 13.85 8.84 6.80
CA TYR A 77 12.93 9.45 5.84
C TYR A 77 13.51 9.62 4.43
N VAL A 78 14.59 8.92 4.09
CA VAL A 78 15.09 8.89 2.72
C VAL A 78 14.14 8.05 1.87
N GLY A 79 13.65 8.65 0.78
CA GLY A 79 12.70 8.05 -0.12
C GLY A 79 13.21 7.86 -1.53
N ALA A 80 12.50 7.03 -2.27
CA ALA A 80 12.61 6.90 -3.72
C ALA A 80 11.20 6.75 -4.31
N ILE A 81 11.11 6.83 -5.63
CA ILE A 81 9.86 6.79 -6.38
C ILE A 81 9.90 5.64 -7.37
N ALA A 82 8.81 4.88 -7.45
CA ALA A 82 8.53 3.93 -8.51
C ALA A 82 7.31 4.41 -9.32
N GLU A 83 7.38 4.30 -10.65
CA GLU A 83 6.30 4.75 -11.53
C GLU A 83 5.16 3.73 -11.60
N VAL A 84 3.94 4.25 -11.74
CA VAL A 84 2.73 3.48 -12.01
C VAL A 84 2.19 3.87 -13.37
N ASP A 85 2.00 2.88 -14.24
CA ASP A 85 1.42 3.05 -15.56
C ASP A 85 0.49 1.87 -15.87
N TRP A 86 -0.80 2.05 -15.58
CA TRP A 86 -1.79 1.01 -15.81
C TRP A 86 -2.59 1.29 -17.09
N PRO A 87 -2.92 0.23 -17.87
CA PRO A 87 -3.49 0.36 -19.20
C PRO A 87 -4.93 0.89 -19.19
N VAL A 88 -5.35 1.37 -20.36
CA VAL A 88 -6.68 1.95 -20.58
C VAL A 88 -7.81 0.98 -20.27
N GLU A 89 -7.63 -0.30 -20.56
CA GLU A 89 -8.64 -1.34 -20.32
C GLU A 89 -8.91 -1.51 -18.82
N LEU A 90 -7.88 -1.38 -17.97
CA LEU A 90 -8.05 -1.41 -16.53
C LEU A 90 -8.77 -0.16 -16.03
N HIS A 91 -8.40 1.02 -16.54
CA HIS A 91 -9.06 2.28 -16.21
C HIS A 91 -10.58 2.21 -16.51
N GLN A 92 -10.94 1.73 -17.71
CA GLN A 92 -12.36 1.57 -18.09
C GLN A 92 -13.11 0.62 -17.15
N ARG A 93 -12.50 -0.52 -16.79
CA ARG A 93 -13.12 -1.49 -15.85
C ARG A 93 -13.26 -0.92 -14.45
N VAL A 94 -12.27 -0.19 -13.95
CA VAL A 94 -12.33 0.48 -12.65
C VAL A 94 -13.49 1.48 -12.60
N ARG A 95 -13.68 2.28 -13.65
CA ARG A 95 -14.79 3.22 -13.77
C ARG A 95 -16.15 2.53 -13.86
N GLU A 96 -16.21 1.45 -14.62
CA GLU A 96 -17.46 0.69 -14.75
C GLU A 96 -17.88 0.06 -13.41
N LEU A 97 -16.94 -0.56 -12.68
CA LEU A 97 -17.22 -1.09 -11.35
C LEU A 97 -17.63 0.03 -10.37
N ALA A 98 -16.95 1.17 -10.41
CA ALA A 98 -17.29 2.32 -9.59
C ALA A 98 -18.74 2.78 -9.85
N ARG A 99 -19.14 2.88 -11.13
CA ARG A 99 -20.50 3.24 -11.53
C ARG A 99 -21.55 2.22 -11.06
N GLN A 100 -21.27 0.92 -11.21
CA GLN A 100 -22.17 -0.17 -10.80
C GLN A 100 -22.40 -0.19 -9.29
N CYS A 101 -21.37 0.13 -8.50
CA CYS A 101 -21.41 0.11 -7.04
C CYS A 101 -21.70 1.50 -6.41
N ASN A 102 -22.09 2.51 -7.21
CA ASN A 102 -22.27 3.90 -6.74
C ASN A 102 -21.07 4.41 -5.91
N ALA A 103 -19.87 4.10 -6.38
CA ALA A 103 -18.60 4.46 -5.79
C ALA A 103 -17.78 5.35 -6.75
N THR A 104 -16.65 5.84 -6.32
CA THR A 104 -15.69 6.55 -7.18
C THR A 104 -14.56 5.62 -7.61
N PRO A 105 -13.83 5.90 -8.72
CA PRO A 105 -12.63 5.16 -9.10
C PRO A 105 -11.59 5.08 -7.97
N TYR A 106 -11.43 6.17 -7.21
CA TYR A 106 -10.62 6.20 -6.00
C TYR A 106 -11.01 5.11 -4.99
N MET A 107 -12.32 4.97 -4.68
CA MET A 107 -12.81 3.97 -3.72
C MET A 107 -12.55 2.54 -4.19
N VAL A 108 -12.62 2.29 -5.51
CA VAL A 108 -12.27 0.99 -6.10
C VAL A 108 -10.79 0.67 -5.89
N VAL A 109 -9.91 1.64 -6.16
CA VAL A 109 -8.46 1.50 -5.95
C VAL A 109 -8.13 1.32 -4.46
N GLN A 110 -8.81 2.05 -3.58
CA GLN A 110 -8.65 1.92 -2.14
C GLN A 110 -9.10 0.54 -1.64
N ALA A 111 -10.23 0.02 -2.13
CA ALA A 111 -10.68 -1.33 -1.79
C ALA A 111 -9.65 -2.38 -2.23
N ALA A 112 -9.14 -2.28 -3.45
CA ALA A 112 -8.10 -3.17 -3.96
C ALA A 112 -6.81 -3.09 -3.15
N LEU A 113 -6.36 -1.88 -2.78
CA LEU A 113 -5.18 -1.69 -1.94
C LEU A 113 -5.39 -2.30 -0.55
N SER A 114 -6.56 -2.10 0.07
CA SER A 114 -6.88 -2.70 1.38
C SER A 114 -6.87 -4.23 1.33
N MET A 115 -7.44 -4.83 0.27
CA MET A 115 -7.43 -6.29 0.06
C MET A 115 -6.01 -6.81 -0.15
N LEU A 116 -5.19 -6.10 -0.94
CA LEU A 116 -3.78 -6.45 -1.14
C LEU A 116 -3.00 -6.41 0.17
N LEU A 117 -3.10 -5.30 0.91
CA LEU A 117 -2.40 -5.11 2.18
C LEU A 117 -2.83 -6.17 3.21
N SER A 118 -4.12 -6.49 3.28
CA SER A 118 -4.62 -7.56 4.15
C SER A 118 -3.92 -8.89 3.89
N LYS A 119 -3.79 -9.29 2.61
CA LYS A 119 -3.12 -10.55 2.24
C LYS A 119 -1.62 -10.51 2.47
N LEU A 120 -0.96 -9.40 2.20
CA LEU A 120 0.50 -9.26 2.37
C LEU A 120 0.92 -9.18 3.83
N CYS A 121 0.12 -8.52 4.66
CA CYS A 121 0.40 -8.32 6.07
C CYS A 121 -0.25 -9.37 6.99
N ALA A 122 -1.00 -10.33 6.41
CA ALA A 122 -1.79 -11.31 7.16
C ALA A 122 -2.69 -10.65 8.22
N SER A 123 -3.25 -9.48 7.91
CA SER A 123 -4.11 -8.70 8.80
C SER A 123 -5.50 -8.52 8.20
N SER A 124 -6.53 -8.75 8.98
CA SER A 124 -7.91 -8.41 8.59
C SER A 124 -8.28 -6.96 8.87
N ASP A 125 -7.39 -6.18 9.48
CA ASP A 125 -7.62 -4.80 9.88
C ASP A 125 -6.58 -3.89 9.19
N VAL A 126 -7.02 -3.09 8.23
CA VAL A 126 -6.15 -2.27 7.39
C VAL A 126 -6.56 -0.82 7.48
N ALA A 127 -5.61 0.05 7.81
CA ALA A 127 -5.78 1.49 7.80
C ALA A 127 -4.88 2.16 6.75
N VAL A 128 -5.46 3.08 5.97
CA VAL A 128 -4.77 3.85 4.93
C VAL A 128 -4.97 5.34 5.18
N GLY A 129 -3.89 6.10 5.12
CA GLY A 129 -3.93 7.56 5.19
C GLY A 129 -4.39 8.18 3.86
N VAL A 130 -5.33 9.09 3.91
CA VAL A 130 -5.90 9.72 2.72
C VAL A 130 -5.79 11.23 2.85
N PRO A 131 -4.94 11.89 2.07
CA PRO A 131 -4.89 13.33 2.04
C PRO A 131 -6.15 13.89 1.36
N ILE A 132 -6.70 14.94 1.95
CA ILE A 132 -7.82 15.70 1.40
C ILE A 132 -7.43 17.16 1.21
N ALA A 133 -8.07 17.83 0.25
CA ALA A 133 -7.75 19.23 -0.07
C ALA A 133 -8.20 20.21 1.02
N GLY A 134 -9.19 19.86 1.86
CA GLY A 134 -9.67 20.68 2.96
C GLY A 134 -10.35 22.01 2.54
N ARG A 135 -10.77 22.13 1.27
CA ARG A 135 -11.44 23.31 0.71
C ARG A 135 -12.92 22.99 0.48
N GLY A 136 -13.73 23.20 1.52
CA GLY A 136 -15.16 22.92 1.49
C GLY A 136 -16.03 24.03 0.86
N ASP A 137 -15.45 25.19 0.54
CA ASP A 137 -16.15 26.34 -0.03
C ASP A 137 -15.36 26.92 -1.20
N ALA A 138 -16.07 27.29 -2.29
CA ALA A 138 -15.46 27.86 -3.50
C ALA A 138 -14.72 29.19 -3.23
N ALA A 139 -15.09 29.93 -2.18
CA ALA A 139 -14.37 31.14 -1.77
C ALA A 139 -12.92 30.86 -1.34
N LEU A 140 -12.60 29.61 -0.99
CA LEU A 140 -11.26 29.17 -0.57
C LEU A 140 -10.37 28.74 -1.73
N ASP A 141 -10.92 28.53 -2.93
CA ASP A 141 -10.18 27.94 -4.06
C ASP A 141 -8.97 28.78 -4.49
N GLN A 142 -9.09 30.09 -4.41
CA GLN A 142 -8.03 31.04 -4.81
C GLN A 142 -7.06 31.39 -3.66
N LEU A 143 -7.33 30.95 -2.44
CA LEU A 143 -6.45 31.25 -1.32
C LEU A 143 -5.19 30.39 -1.36
N VAL A 144 -4.05 31.01 -1.04
CA VAL A 144 -2.83 30.30 -0.70
C VAL A 144 -2.78 30.09 0.80
N GLY A 145 -2.72 28.84 1.24
CA GLY A 145 -2.71 28.50 2.66
C GLY A 145 -2.61 27.00 2.88
N PHE A 146 -2.50 26.59 4.14
CA PHE A 146 -2.43 25.20 4.56
C PHE A 146 -3.86 24.67 4.83
N PHE A 147 -4.43 23.98 3.85
CA PHE A 147 -5.77 23.43 3.92
C PHE A 147 -5.78 21.89 3.98
N VAL A 148 -4.68 21.27 3.54
CA VAL A 148 -4.58 19.81 3.45
C VAL A 148 -4.72 19.18 4.84
N ASN A 149 -5.57 18.15 4.93
CA ASN A 149 -5.66 17.30 6.11
C ASN A 149 -5.48 15.83 5.68
N THR A 150 -5.22 14.95 6.62
CA THR A 150 -5.11 13.50 6.38
C THR A 150 -6.21 12.77 7.16
N LEU A 151 -7.04 12.03 6.45
CA LEU A 151 -8.04 11.14 7.05
C LEU A 151 -7.46 9.73 7.19
N VAL A 152 -7.92 8.98 8.18
CA VAL A 152 -7.54 7.58 8.40
C VAL A 152 -8.71 6.69 8.02
N LEU A 153 -8.60 5.99 6.89
CA LEU A 153 -9.64 5.08 6.43
C LEU A 153 -9.31 3.64 6.84
N ARG A 154 -10.03 3.13 7.82
CA ARG A 154 -9.90 1.77 8.36
C ARG A 154 -10.93 0.85 7.74
N VAL A 155 -10.48 -0.31 7.23
CA VAL A 155 -11.30 -1.33 6.57
C VAL A 155 -11.15 -2.64 7.33
N ASP A 156 -12.29 -3.24 7.70
CA ASP A 156 -12.36 -4.57 8.33
C ASP A 156 -12.56 -5.62 7.24
N LEU A 157 -11.59 -6.50 7.10
CA LEU A 157 -11.54 -7.58 6.10
C LEU A 157 -11.74 -8.96 6.75
N SER A 158 -12.23 -9.00 7.99
CA SER A 158 -12.56 -10.25 8.67
C SER A 158 -13.74 -10.97 8.01
N GLY A 159 -13.81 -12.30 8.18
CA GLY A 159 -14.92 -13.10 7.67
C GLY A 159 -14.89 -13.35 6.15
N ASP A 160 -13.73 -13.14 5.50
CA ASP A 160 -13.54 -13.40 4.06
C ASP A 160 -14.53 -12.67 3.14
N PRO A 161 -14.57 -11.32 3.19
CA PRO A 161 -15.54 -10.55 2.41
C PRO A 161 -15.28 -10.63 0.90
N SER A 162 -16.33 -10.48 0.12
CA SER A 162 -16.20 -10.28 -1.33
C SER A 162 -15.69 -8.86 -1.65
N ALA A 163 -15.14 -8.67 -2.86
CA ALA A 163 -14.69 -7.37 -3.32
C ALA A 163 -15.81 -6.32 -3.29
N ALA A 164 -17.04 -6.68 -3.63
CA ALA A 164 -18.19 -5.80 -3.55
C ALA A 164 -18.50 -5.37 -2.11
N GLN A 165 -18.39 -6.27 -1.14
CA GLN A 165 -18.60 -5.96 0.28
C GLN A 165 -17.50 -5.03 0.81
N VAL A 166 -16.23 -5.26 0.42
CA VAL A 166 -15.12 -4.36 0.76
C VAL A 166 -15.33 -2.97 0.15
N LEU A 167 -15.74 -2.89 -1.12
CA LEU A 167 -16.00 -1.63 -1.78
C LEU A 167 -17.14 -0.85 -1.12
N GLU A 168 -18.23 -1.51 -0.74
CA GLU A 168 -19.34 -0.87 -0.01
C GLU A 168 -18.87 -0.36 1.36
N GLN A 169 -18.05 -1.13 2.09
CA GLN A 169 -17.48 -0.69 3.35
C GLN A 169 -16.58 0.54 3.15
N VAL A 170 -15.70 0.52 2.13
CA VAL A 170 -14.84 1.67 1.78
C VAL A 170 -15.68 2.89 1.46
N ARG A 171 -16.77 2.74 0.69
CA ARG A 171 -17.68 3.83 0.36
C ARG A 171 -18.30 4.45 1.62
N GLN A 172 -18.85 3.63 2.50
CA GLN A 172 -19.46 4.09 3.75
C GLN A 172 -18.46 4.79 4.65
N ARG A 173 -17.26 4.19 4.83
CA ARG A 173 -16.20 4.76 5.66
C ARG A 173 -15.65 6.08 5.10
N SER A 174 -15.51 6.16 3.77
CA SER A 174 -15.06 7.39 3.11
C SER A 174 -16.05 8.54 3.30
N LEU A 175 -17.35 8.28 3.14
CA LEU A 175 -18.38 9.30 3.34
C LEU A 175 -18.42 9.77 4.79
N ALA A 176 -18.43 8.84 5.75
CA ALA A 176 -18.40 9.18 7.16
C ALA A 176 -17.12 9.94 7.56
N ALA A 177 -15.96 9.57 7.02
CA ALA A 177 -14.71 10.28 7.28
C ALA A 177 -14.73 11.72 6.71
N LEU A 178 -15.35 11.94 5.54
CA LEU A 178 -15.51 13.27 4.95
C LEU A 178 -16.49 14.15 5.76
N GLU A 179 -17.52 13.58 6.38
CA GLU A 179 -18.40 14.29 7.31
C GLU A 179 -17.69 14.75 8.58
N HIS A 180 -16.53 14.12 8.90
CA HIS A 180 -15.75 14.41 10.11
C HIS A 180 -14.31 14.86 9.77
N GLN A 181 -14.13 15.56 8.65
CA GLN A 181 -12.82 15.87 8.09
C GLN A 181 -12.10 17.08 8.71
N ASP A 182 -12.76 17.80 9.61
CA ASP A 182 -12.26 19.12 10.05
C ASP A 182 -11.29 19.01 11.24
N VAL A 183 -11.23 17.87 11.92
CA VAL A 183 -10.21 17.64 12.96
C VAL A 183 -8.84 17.48 12.30
N PRO A 184 -7.86 18.35 12.60
CA PRO A 184 -6.51 18.19 12.09
C PRO A 184 -5.90 16.86 12.54
N PHE A 185 -5.15 16.21 11.63
CA PHE A 185 -4.54 14.91 11.90
C PHE A 185 -3.65 14.93 13.16
N GLU A 186 -2.91 16.00 13.39
CA GLU A 186 -2.05 16.17 14.57
C GLU A 186 -2.86 16.19 15.88
N VAL A 187 -4.03 16.81 15.86
CA VAL A 187 -4.96 16.82 17.01
C VAL A 187 -5.48 15.40 17.26
N LEU A 188 -5.80 14.67 16.19
CA LEU A 188 -6.23 13.28 16.29
C LEU A 188 -5.14 12.40 16.91
N VAL A 189 -3.89 12.53 16.46
CA VAL A 189 -2.75 11.80 17.03
C VAL A 189 -2.57 12.14 18.51
N ASP A 190 -2.67 13.40 18.88
CA ASP A 190 -2.54 13.83 20.30
C ASP A 190 -3.67 13.30 21.19
N ARG A 191 -4.87 13.09 20.66
CA ARG A 191 -6.02 12.58 21.42
C ARG A 191 -6.06 11.06 21.51
N LEU A 192 -5.73 10.37 20.43
CA LEU A 192 -5.68 8.91 20.42
C LEU A 192 -4.43 8.36 21.12
N LYS A 193 -3.38 9.18 21.24
CA LYS A 193 -2.11 8.82 21.91
C LYS A 193 -1.57 7.46 21.46
N PRO A 194 -1.42 7.22 20.14
CA PRO A 194 -0.79 6.00 19.68
C PRO A 194 0.60 5.87 20.29
N VAL A 195 1.12 4.65 20.33
CA VAL A 195 2.50 4.42 20.75
C VAL A 195 3.42 5.27 19.86
N ARG A 196 4.21 6.16 20.47
CA ARG A 196 5.12 7.02 19.72
C ARG A 196 6.35 6.23 19.33
N SER A 197 6.57 6.08 18.04
CA SER A 197 7.75 5.47 17.45
C SER A 197 8.52 6.52 16.63
N LEU A 198 9.85 6.44 16.66
CA LEU A 198 10.68 7.18 15.72
C LEU A 198 10.94 6.38 14.44
N ALA A 199 10.51 5.13 14.40
CA ALA A 199 10.74 4.21 13.30
C ALA A 199 9.68 4.26 12.21
N HIS A 200 8.46 4.68 12.53
CA HIS A 200 7.33 4.71 11.59
C HIS A 200 6.34 5.83 11.90
N HIS A 201 5.51 6.17 10.90
CA HIS A 201 4.46 7.18 11.03
C HIS A 201 3.36 6.70 12.00
N PRO A 202 2.83 7.58 12.87
CA PRO A 202 1.74 7.24 13.78
C PRO A 202 0.45 6.96 13.00
N LEU A 203 -0.38 6.02 13.50
CA LEU A 203 -1.68 5.59 12.99
C LEU A 203 -1.66 4.91 11.63
N VAL A 204 -0.89 5.39 10.64
CA VAL A 204 -0.88 4.85 9.27
C VAL A 204 0.53 4.82 8.70
N GLN A 205 0.88 3.72 8.02
CA GLN A 205 2.15 3.53 7.34
C GLN A 205 2.01 3.60 5.81
N VAL A 206 0.77 3.49 5.31
CA VAL A 206 0.45 3.52 3.88
C VAL A 206 -0.49 4.69 3.60
N GLY A 207 -0.13 5.51 2.62
CA GLY A 207 -0.95 6.60 2.10
C GLY A 207 -1.49 6.30 0.70
N LEU A 208 -2.67 6.82 0.40
CA LEU A 208 -3.25 6.81 -0.94
C LEU A 208 -3.79 8.20 -1.28
N ALA A 209 -3.11 8.89 -2.17
CA ALA A 209 -3.52 10.16 -2.74
C ALA A 209 -4.11 9.96 -4.14
N TRP A 210 -5.24 10.58 -4.41
CA TRP A 210 -5.87 10.60 -5.73
C TRP A 210 -5.84 12.00 -6.31
N GLN A 211 -5.06 12.17 -7.38
CA GLN A 211 -4.86 13.47 -7.99
C GLN A 211 -5.96 13.75 -9.00
N ASN A 212 -6.86 14.66 -8.66
CA ASN A 212 -7.95 15.10 -9.54
C ASN A 212 -7.56 16.30 -10.40
N PHE A 213 -6.28 16.69 -10.42
CA PHE A 213 -5.84 17.82 -11.21
C PHE A 213 -5.79 17.45 -12.70
N SER A 214 -6.49 18.20 -13.53
CA SER A 214 -6.42 18.08 -14.99
C SER A 214 -5.00 18.37 -15.44
N THR A 215 -4.22 17.33 -15.72
CA THR A 215 -2.86 17.47 -16.29
C THR A 215 -2.85 18.21 -17.63
N GLY A 216 -3.99 18.24 -18.33
CA GLY A 216 -4.14 18.98 -19.60
C GLY A 216 -3.99 20.51 -19.47
N ALA A 217 -4.38 21.11 -18.34
CA ALA A 217 -4.25 22.57 -18.15
C ALA A 217 -2.80 23.03 -17.93
N VAL A 218 -1.91 22.14 -17.48
CA VAL A 218 -0.49 22.47 -17.28
C VAL A 218 0.33 22.23 -18.55
N ALA A 219 -0.10 21.30 -19.42
CA ALA A 219 0.64 20.92 -20.63
C ALA A 219 0.82 22.05 -21.65
N GLU A 220 -0.05 23.09 -21.60
CA GLU A 220 0.01 24.23 -22.52
C GLU A 220 0.25 25.59 -21.83
N SER A 221 0.72 25.59 -20.59
CA SER A 221 1.02 26.84 -19.90
C SER A 221 2.19 27.57 -20.58
N ARG A 222 2.02 28.89 -20.81
CA ARG A 222 3.05 29.76 -21.34
C ARG A 222 3.34 30.90 -20.39
N LEU A 223 4.62 31.22 -20.25
CA LEU A 223 5.08 32.44 -19.57
C LEU A 223 5.62 33.38 -20.65
N GLY A 224 4.76 34.26 -21.18
CA GLY A 224 5.07 35.06 -22.34
C GLY A 224 5.37 34.16 -23.57
N GLU A 225 6.59 34.25 -24.12
CA GLU A 225 7.04 33.40 -25.24
C GLU A 225 7.56 32.02 -24.78
N ALA A 226 7.88 31.87 -23.50
CA ALA A 226 8.41 30.64 -22.98
C ALA A 226 7.30 29.57 -22.79
N ARG A 227 7.59 28.37 -23.28
CA ARG A 227 6.73 27.18 -23.00
C ARG A 227 7.05 26.64 -21.63
N VAL A 228 6.01 26.42 -20.81
CA VAL A 228 6.13 25.78 -19.50
C VAL A 228 5.81 24.31 -19.65
N SER A 229 6.70 23.45 -19.19
CA SER A 229 6.47 22.01 -19.08
C SER A 229 6.64 21.58 -17.63
N PRO A 230 5.79 20.66 -17.13
CA PRO A 230 5.98 20.09 -15.81
C PRO A 230 7.30 19.30 -15.77
N LEU A 231 8.05 19.50 -14.69
CA LEU A 231 9.24 18.71 -14.37
C LEU A 231 8.96 17.92 -13.11
N SER A 232 9.07 16.61 -13.20
CA SER A 232 8.99 15.76 -12.01
C SER A 232 10.25 15.98 -11.17
N VAL A 233 10.08 16.39 -9.92
CA VAL A 233 11.17 16.58 -8.96
C VAL A 233 11.04 15.50 -7.91
N ASP A 234 12.01 14.59 -7.87
CA ASP A 234 12.16 13.67 -6.76
C ASP A 234 12.78 14.41 -5.58
N THR A 235 12.06 14.51 -4.48
CA THR A 235 12.52 15.14 -3.24
C THR A 235 13.40 14.21 -2.42
N HIS A 236 13.46 12.93 -2.78
CA HIS A 236 14.15 11.87 -2.03
C HIS A 236 13.70 11.79 -0.56
N VAL A 237 12.45 12.16 -0.26
CA VAL A 237 11.88 12.12 1.08
C VAL A 237 10.59 11.30 1.06
N ALA A 238 10.49 10.31 1.94
CA ALA A 238 9.27 9.55 2.19
C ALA A 238 8.84 9.69 3.65
N ARG A 239 7.67 10.28 3.88
CA ARG A 239 7.12 10.50 5.23
C ARG A 239 6.43 9.28 5.79
N MET A 240 5.79 8.50 4.93
CA MET A 240 5.17 7.20 5.24
C MET A 240 6.05 6.09 4.66
N ASP A 241 5.80 4.87 5.06
CA ASP A 241 6.53 3.72 4.52
C ASP A 241 6.26 3.56 3.02
N LEU A 242 4.98 3.78 2.63
CA LEU A 242 4.51 3.76 1.23
C LEU A 242 3.48 4.88 1.01
N THR A 243 3.60 5.62 -0.07
CA THR A 243 2.56 6.58 -0.51
C THR A 243 2.25 6.38 -1.99
N PHE A 244 1.04 5.94 -2.29
CA PHE A 244 0.51 5.84 -3.64
C PHE A 244 -0.07 7.19 -4.03
N SER A 245 0.45 7.81 -5.08
CA SER A 245 -0.07 9.05 -5.67
C SER A 245 -0.53 8.76 -7.09
N LEU A 246 -1.82 8.57 -7.29
CA LEU A 246 -2.42 8.07 -8.53
C LEU A 246 -3.38 9.08 -9.14
N ALA A 247 -3.54 9.03 -10.46
CA ALA A 247 -4.46 9.87 -11.23
C ALA A 247 -5.04 9.11 -12.41
N GLU A 248 -6.30 9.41 -12.75
CA GLU A 248 -6.86 9.04 -14.04
C GLU A 248 -6.21 9.87 -15.14
N ARG A 249 -5.86 9.21 -16.23
CA ARG A 249 -5.37 9.87 -17.46
C ARG A 249 -6.50 9.92 -18.50
N TRP A 250 -6.53 10.98 -19.25
CA TRP A 250 -7.54 11.24 -20.26
C TRP A 250 -6.84 11.66 -21.55
N ASP A 251 -7.36 11.21 -22.68
CA ASP A 251 -6.90 11.64 -23.98
C ASP A 251 -7.50 13.01 -24.37
N GLU A 252 -7.14 13.50 -25.55
CA GLU A 252 -7.65 14.78 -26.07
C GLU A 252 -9.17 14.78 -26.33
N ALA A 253 -9.78 13.61 -26.51
CA ALA A 253 -11.21 13.45 -26.68
C ALA A 253 -11.96 13.35 -25.33
N GLY A 254 -11.23 13.30 -24.20
CA GLY A 254 -11.80 13.12 -22.88
C GLY A 254 -12.15 11.67 -22.56
N GLU A 255 -11.59 10.71 -23.30
CA GLU A 255 -11.77 9.29 -23.05
C GLU A 255 -10.67 8.76 -22.10
N PRO A 256 -10.95 7.69 -21.34
CA PRO A 256 -9.97 7.07 -20.46
C PRO A 256 -8.69 6.68 -21.19
N ALA A 257 -7.53 7.10 -20.67
CA ALA A 257 -6.21 6.83 -21.23
C ALA A 257 -5.25 6.11 -20.26
N GLY A 258 -5.81 5.44 -19.25
CA GLY A 258 -5.08 4.70 -18.23
C GLY A 258 -5.10 5.38 -16.87
N ILE A 259 -4.47 4.72 -15.88
CA ILE A 259 -4.24 5.28 -14.54
C ILE A 259 -2.73 5.34 -14.35
N GLY A 260 -2.23 6.50 -14.02
CA GLY A 260 -0.81 6.70 -13.81
C GLY A 260 -0.50 7.37 -12.49
N GLY A 261 0.79 7.45 -12.18
CA GLY A 261 1.25 8.10 -10.97
C GLY A 261 2.54 7.51 -10.44
N THR A 262 2.73 7.58 -9.14
CA THR A 262 3.95 7.13 -8.47
C THR A 262 3.64 6.45 -7.15
N VAL A 263 4.56 5.58 -6.72
CA VAL A 263 4.65 5.08 -5.36
C VAL A 263 5.95 5.61 -4.76
N GLU A 264 5.82 6.51 -3.80
CA GLU A 264 6.93 6.95 -2.95
C GLU A 264 7.12 5.93 -1.83
N PHE A 265 8.35 5.56 -1.55
CA PHE A 265 8.66 4.55 -0.54
C PHE A 265 9.96 4.87 0.21
N ARG A 266 10.03 4.42 1.45
CA ARG A 266 11.24 4.55 2.30
C ARG A 266 12.29 3.53 1.88
N THR A 267 13.50 4.02 1.57
CA THR A 267 14.61 3.18 1.13
C THR A 267 15.34 2.47 2.26
N ASP A 268 15.13 2.88 3.51
CA ASP A 268 15.67 2.20 4.69
C ASP A 268 14.94 0.87 5.01
N VAL A 269 13.72 0.66 4.45
CA VAL A 269 12.93 -0.56 4.68
C VAL A 269 12.57 -1.31 3.39
N PHE A 270 12.54 -0.64 2.22
CA PHE A 270 12.17 -1.26 0.94
C PHE A 270 13.23 -1.10 -0.14
N ASP A 271 13.29 -2.08 -1.05
CA ASP A 271 14.00 -2.03 -2.32
C ASP A 271 13.03 -1.68 -3.47
N ALA A 272 13.52 -0.97 -4.49
CA ALA A 272 12.72 -0.59 -5.65
C ALA A 272 12.06 -1.81 -6.34
N ALA A 273 12.78 -2.92 -6.46
CA ALA A 273 12.25 -4.15 -7.06
C ALA A 273 11.04 -4.71 -6.31
N SER A 274 11.02 -4.62 -4.96
CA SER A 274 9.88 -5.05 -4.15
C SER A 274 8.67 -4.15 -4.36
N ILE A 275 8.89 -2.84 -4.57
CA ILE A 275 7.82 -1.90 -4.88
C ILE A 275 7.24 -2.14 -6.29
N GLU A 276 8.07 -2.44 -7.29
CA GLU A 276 7.60 -2.79 -8.64
C GLU A 276 6.70 -4.05 -8.59
N VAL A 277 7.10 -5.06 -7.82
CA VAL A 277 6.28 -6.26 -7.59
C VAL A 277 4.97 -5.90 -6.88
N LEU A 278 5.00 -5.01 -5.89
CA LEU A 278 3.81 -4.55 -5.16
C LEU A 278 2.83 -3.84 -6.10
N ILE A 279 3.31 -2.95 -6.98
CA ILE A 279 2.52 -2.25 -8.00
C ILE A 279 1.86 -3.26 -8.94
N GLY A 280 2.61 -4.25 -9.42
CA GLY A 280 2.09 -5.32 -10.28
C GLY A 280 1.02 -6.18 -9.58
N ARG A 281 1.18 -6.46 -8.28
CA ARG A 281 0.17 -7.15 -7.47
C ARG A 281 -1.10 -6.34 -7.30
N LEU A 282 -0.98 -5.01 -7.05
CA LEU A 282 -2.15 -4.13 -6.96
C LEU A 282 -2.92 -4.08 -8.28
N GLN A 283 -2.22 -3.97 -9.40
CA GLN A 283 -2.82 -4.04 -10.74
C GLN A 283 -3.59 -5.34 -10.94
N ARG A 284 -3.04 -6.46 -10.48
CA ARG A 284 -3.67 -7.78 -10.57
C ARG A 284 -4.92 -7.88 -9.70
N VAL A 285 -4.87 -7.39 -8.46
CA VAL A 285 -6.07 -7.30 -7.60
C VAL A 285 -7.16 -6.47 -8.27
N LEU A 286 -6.82 -5.28 -8.80
CA LEU A 286 -7.76 -4.45 -9.54
C LEU A 286 -8.36 -5.19 -10.75
N ALA A 287 -7.54 -5.91 -11.51
CA ALA A 287 -8.02 -6.70 -12.64
C ALA A 287 -8.99 -7.80 -12.21
N ALA A 288 -8.72 -8.47 -11.09
CA ALA A 288 -9.56 -9.55 -10.55
C ALA A 288 -10.89 -9.01 -10.04
N ILE A 289 -10.89 -8.00 -9.16
CA ILE A 289 -12.12 -7.47 -8.56
C ILE A 289 -13.02 -6.74 -9.57
N THR A 290 -12.42 -6.17 -10.63
CA THR A 290 -13.19 -5.54 -11.71
C THR A 290 -13.77 -6.55 -12.69
N ALA A 291 -13.20 -7.75 -12.77
CA ALA A 291 -13.74 -8.85 -13.57
C ALA A 291 -14.87 -9.60 -12.82
N ASP A 292 -14.69 -9.82 -11.52
CA ASP A 292 -15.69 -10.48 -10.66
C ASP A 292 -15.74 -9.81 -9.27
N PRO A 293 -16.67 -8.87 -9.06
CA PRO A 293 -16.83 -8.23 -7.74
C PRO A 293 -17.34 -9.16 -6.64
N ALA A 294 -17.86 -10.34 -6.98
CA ALA A 294 -18.28 -11.35 -6.01
C ALA A 294 -17.10 -12.20 -5.49
N GLN A 295 -15.92 -12.06 -6.09
CA GLN A 295 -14.73 -12.80 -5.69
C GLN A 295 -14.38 -12.54 -4.22
N LEU A 296 -14.16 -13.62 -3.45
CA LEU A 296 -13.79 -13.55 -2.04
C LEU A 296 -12.30 -13.19 -1.88
N LEU A 297 -11.98 -12.51 -0.79
CA LEU A 297 -10.62 -12.11 -0.45
C LEU A 297 -9.66 -13.31 -0.44
N SER A 298 -10.06 -14.45 0.11
CA SER A 298 -9.25 -15.67 0.18
C SER A 298 -8.85 -16.20 -1.18
N THR A 299 -9.73 -16.05 -2.19
CA THR A 299 -9.54 -16.59 -3.55
C THR A 299 -8.70 -15.69 -4.47
N LEU A 300 -8.36 -14.46 -4.03
CA LEU A 300 -7.50 -13.57 -4.79
C LEU A 300 -6.09 -14.16 -4.93
N ASP A 301 -5.66 -14.39 -6.16
CA ASP A 301 -4.30 -14.86 -6.47
C ASP A 301 -3.37 -13.67 -6.72
N LEU A 302 -2.39 -13.51 -5.82
CA LEU A 302 -1.37 -12.47 -5.90
C LEU A 302 -0.08 -12.94 -6.60
N ILE A 303 0.00 -14.25 -6.90
CA ILE A 303 1.20 -14.90 -7.44
C ILE A 303 1.11 -14.91 -8.96
N ASP A 304 2.09 -14.34 -9.64
CA ASP A 304 2.19 -14.47 -11.08
C ASP A 304 2.78 -15.83 -11.52
N GLU A 305 2.63 -16.10 -12.81
CA GLU A 305 3.09 -17.37 -13.37
C GLU A 305 4.60 -17.53 -13.26
N GLY A 306 5.37 -16.45 -13.36
CA GLY A 306 6.83 -16.46 -13.18
C GLY A 306 7.24 -16.79 -11.74
N VAL A 307 6.58 -16.17 -10.76
CA VAL A 307 6.79 -16.48 -9.32
C VAL A 307 6.34 -17.92 -9.03
N ARG A 308 5.22 -18.37 -9.61
CA ARG A 308 4.72 -19.74 -9.45
C ARG A 308 5.74 -20.75 -9.99
N ALA A 309 6.23 -20.53 -11.22
CA ALA A 309 7.25 -21.39 -11.83
C ALA A 309 8.55 -21.43 -10.99
N ARG A 310 8.96 -20.28 -10.44
CA ARG A 310 10.12 -20.21 -9.54
C ARG A 310 9.90 -20.98 -8.24
N LEU A 311 8.71 -20.87 -7.64
CA LEU A 311 8.36 -21.65 -6.44
C LEU A 311 8.31 -23.14 -6.73
N ASP A 312 7.75 -23.57 -7.86
CA ASP A 312 7.72 -24.96 -8.29
C ASP A 312 9.15 -25.51 -8.49
N HIS A 313 10.03 -24.73 -9.11
CA HIS A 313 11.44 -25.11 -9.26
C HIS A 313 12.15 -25.21 -7.90
N LEU A 314 11.97 -24.25 -7.00
CA LEU A 314 12.58 -24.26 -5.66
C LEU A 314 12.03 -25.39 -4.78
N SER A 315 10.77 -25.76 -4.94
CA SER A 315 10.11 -26.82 -4.17
C SER A 315 10.51 -28.25 -4.60
N ASN A 316 11.32 -28.39 -5.66
CA ASN A 316 11.64 -29.70 -6.25
C ASN A 316 10.40 -30.57 -6.54
N ARG A 317 9.29 -29.94 -6.90
CA ARG A 317 8.00 -30.64 -7.10
C ARG A 317 8.10 -31.77 -8.10
N ASP A 318 8.92 -31.62 -9.15
CA ASP A 318 9.17 -32.68 -10.16
C ASP A 318 9.79 -33.91 -9.52
N VAL A 319 10.72 -33.71 -8.58
CA VAL A 319 11.35 -34.81 -7.84
C VAL A 319 10.36 -35.45 -6.84
N LEU A 320 9.57 -34.63 -6.16
CA LEU A 320 8.56 -35.10 -5.20
C LEU A 320 7.37 -35.80 -5.88
N SER A 321 7.13 -35.54 -7.16
CA SER A 321 6.07 -36.19 -7.95
C SER A 321 6.54 -37.51 -8.61
N LEU A 322 7.84 -37.83 -8.53
CA LEU A 322 8.34 -39.14 -9.00
C LEU A 322 7.69 -40.27 -8.20
N SER A 323 7.22 -41.28 -8.92
CA SER A 323 6.69 -42.49 -8.29
C SER A 323 7.77 -43.13 -7.44
N VAL A 324 7.64 -43.07 -6.13
CA VAL A 324 8.55 -43.77 -5.22
C VAL A 324 8.22 -45.26 -5.30
N PRO A 325 9.20 -46.14 -5.57
CA PRO A 325 8.99 -47.57 -5.42
C PRO A 325 8.41 -47.88 -4.04
N ALA A 326 7.52 -48.86 -3.94
CA ALA A 326 6.88 -49.26 -2.69
C ALA A 326 7.87 -49.96 -1.71
N ASP A 327 9.12 -49.57 -1.73
CA ASP A 327 10.21 -50.10 -0.92
C ASP A 327 10.32 -49.35 0.42
N SER A 328 10.87 -50.00 1.42
CA SER A 328 11.12 -49.38 2.72
C SER A 328 12.20 -48.28 2.60
N ILE A 329 12.20 -47.29 3.52
CA ILE A 329 13.25 -46.27 3.60
C ILE A 329 14.65 -46.94 3.66
N VAL A 330 14.75 -48.09 4.33
CA VAL A 330 16.00 -48.86 4.44
C VAL A 330 16.47 -49.40 3.08
N ALA A 331 15.54 -49.89 2.25
CA ALA A 331 15.87 -50.39 0.92
C ALA A 331 16.35 -49.27 0.00
N VAL A 332 15.66 -48.11 -0.01
CA VAL A 332 16.04 -46.94 -0.80
C VAL A 332 17.39 -46.39 -0.35
N PHE A 333 17.65 -46.36 0.97
CA PHE A 333 18.96 -45.98 1.50
C PHE A 333 20.07 -46.94 1.07
N ALA A 334 19.84 -48.24 1.18
CA ALA A 334 20.81 -49.25 0.78
C ALA A 334 21.15 -49.17 -0.72
N GLU A 335 20.16 -48.94 -1.58
CA GLU A 335 20.37 -48.70 -3.01
C GLU A 335 21.23 -47.45 -3.24
N GLN A 336 20.98 -46.37 -2.53
CA GLN A 336 21.76 -45.15 -2.65
C GLN A 336 23.20 -45.32 -2.18
N VAL A 337 23.45 -46.11 -1.12
CA VAL A 337 24.79 -46.48 -0.66
C VAL A 337 25.56 -47.21 -1.77
N VAL A 338 24.88 -48.09 -2.52
CA VAL A 338 25.52 -48.84 -3.64
C VAL A 338 25.79 -47.90 -4.82
N CYS A 339 24.83 -47.01 -5.14
CA CYS A 339 24.93 -46.14 -6.32
C CYS A 339 25.96 -45.01 -6.15
N THR A 340 26.02 -44.40 -4.97
CA THR A 340 26.90 -43.21 -4.72
C THR A 340 27.57 -43.28 -3.35
N PRO A 341 28.42 -44.29 -3.07
CA PRO A 341 28.96 -44.53 -1.73
C PRO A 341 29.77 -43.37 -1.16
N ASP A 342 30.48 -42.65 -2.01
CA ASP A 342 31.39 -41.58 -1.62
C ASP A 342 30.74 -40.17 -1.68
N ALA A 343 29.45 -40.10 -2.07
CA ALA A 343 28.71 -38.85 -2.02
C ALA A 343 28.37 -38.47 -0.57
N GLN A 344 28.27 -37.18 -0.30
CA GLN A 344 27.92 -36.64 1.02
C GLN A 344 26.46 -36.96 1.35
N ALA A 345 26.23 -37.70 2.43
CA ALA A 345 24.90 -38.09 2.89
C ALA A 345 24.37 -37.23 4.06
N LEU A 346 25.26 -36.79 4.93
CA LEU A 346 24.89 -36.05 6.14
C LEU A 346 25.91 -34.96 6.43
N VAL A 347 25.39 -33.77 6.84
CA VAL A 347 26.21 -32.64 7.33
C VAL A 347 25.65 -32.19 8.67
N CYS A 348 26.54 -32.09 9.68
CA CYS A 348 26.16 -31.55 11.00
C CYS A 348 27.31 -30.67 11.49
N GLY A 349 27.12 -29.35 11.43
CA GLY A 349 28.19 -28.38 11.70
C GLY A 349 29.36 -28.55 10.73
N GLU A 350 30.57 -28.77 11.27
CA GLU A 350 31.79 -28.99 10.47
C GLU A 350 32.01 -30.47 10.09
N ARG A 351 31.14 -31.36 10.55
CA ARG A 351 31.24 -32.81 10.27
C ARG A 351 30.36 -33.18 9.10
N SER A 352 30.89 -33.97 8.18
CA SER A 352 30.13 -34.60 7.12
C SER A 352 30.41 -36.10 7.10
N LEU A 353 29.39 -36.86 6.68
CA LEU A 353 29.50 -38.28 6.43
C LEU A 353 29.08 -38.57 5.00
N THR A 354 29.81 -39.49 4.33
CA THR A 354 29.40 -40.05 3.08
C THR A 354 28.31 -41.11 3.27
N TYR A 355 27.64 -41.54 2.23
CA TYR A 355 26.66 -42.63 2.29
C TYR A 355 27.30 -43.92 2.84
N ARG A 356 28.52 -44.25 2.47
CA ARG A 356 29.27 -45.40 2.99
C ARG A 356 29.51 -45.26 4.51
N GLU A 357 30.02 -44.11 4.96
CA GLU A 357 30.33 -43.89 6.36
C GLU A 357 29.07 -43.91 7.22
N LEU A 358 27.95 -43.37 6.71
CA LEU A 358 26.66 -43.37 7.38
C LEU A 358 26.11 -44.81 7.49
N ASP A 359 26.21 -45.62 6.42
CA ASP A 359 25.81 -47.01 6.44
C ASP A 359 26.62 -47.84 7.44
N GLU A 360 27.95 -47.70 7.43
CA GLU A 360 28.82 -48.36 8.41
C GLU A 360 28.52 -47.96 9.85
N ALA A 361 28.23 -46.65 10.09
CA ALA A 361 27.89 -46.15 11.42
C ALA A 361 26.54 -46.71 11.89
N SER A 362 25.52 -46.72 11.02
CA SER A 362 24.20 -47.25 11.31
C SER A 362 24.22 -48.75 11.57
N ASN A 363 24.97 -49.49 10.82
CA ASN A 363 25.16 -50.94 11.01
C ASN A 363 25.87 -51.23 12.33
N ARG A 364 26.93 -50.49 12.68
CA ARG A 364 27.59 -50.62 14.00
C ARG A 364 26.61 -50.35 15.16
N LEU A 365 25.79 -49.33 15.03
CA LEU A 365 24.79 -49.02 16.05
C LEU A 365 23.72 -50.12 16.15
N ALA A 366 23.24 -50.64 15.00
CA ALA A 366 22.25 -51.72 14.99
C ALA A 366 22.79 -52.98 15.68
N HIS A 367 24.03 -53.39 15.40
CA HIS A 367 24.68 -54.50 16.07
C HIS A 367 24.82 -54.30 17.57
N TYR A 368 25.20 -53.08 17.98
CA TYR A 368 25.29 -52.72 19.41
C TYR A 368 23.94 -52.85 20.12
N LEU A 369 22.88 -52.28 19.53
CA LEU A 369 21.52 -52.33 20.06
C LEU A 369 20.98 -53.79 20.12
N THR A 370 21.22 -54.56 19.10
CA THR A 370 20.85 -56.01 19.08
C THR A 370 21.54 -56.76 20.20
N GLY A 371 22.82 -56.48 20.49
CA GLY A 371 23.55 -57.04 21.63
C GLY A 371 22.98 -56.66 22.99
N LEU A 372 22.22 -55.54 23.07
CA LEU A 372 21.48 -55.09 24.27
C LEU A 372 20.05 -55.66 24.34
N GLY A 373 19.63 -56.49 23.39
CA GLY A 373 18.30 -57.13 23.38
C GLY A 373 17.26 -56.34 22.58
N ALA A 374 17.63 -55.28 21.84
CA ALA A 374 16.72 -54.63 20.92
C ALA A 374 16.53 -55.56 19.72
N GLY A 375 15.30 -55.91 19.38
CA GLY A 375 14.90 -56.68 18.21
C GLY A 375 14.00 -55.89 17.27
N PRO A 376 13.71 -56.37 16.05
CA PRO A 376 12.79 -55.78 15.14
C PRO A 376 11.35 -55.74 15.66
#